data_4ec13cb7b02f15b0ea69ea32752a6e17
#
_entry.id   4ec13cb7b02f15b0ea69ea32752a6e17
#
_cell.length_a   1.000
_cell.length_b   1.000
_cell.length_c   1.000
_cell.angle_alpha   90.00
_cell.angle_beta   90.00
_cell.angle_gamma   90.00
#
_symmetry.space_group_name_H-M   'P 1'
#
loop_
_entity.id
_entity.type
_entity.pdbx_description
1 polymer ?
#
loop_
_entity_poly.entity_id
_entity_poly.type
_entity_poly.pdbx_seq_one_letter_code
_entity_poly.pdbx_strand_id
1 'polypeptide(L)'
;MNAGDPFDVLATTVLGLDQDGVVLKANAAAQDLFGKSLRNIEGEMAVALFEADATLAQSILHACEGTLDTCRQVASMPRGTGVAEVSVTTVSLIGQPWAALIEVADLESRLVVDRTQRLAQEIADQHALLRNLAHEVKNPLGGLRGAAQLLEVELPEEHLKEYTSVIISEADRLQELVDRLATPHASPMALATINIHEVCERVCALVEAEFPEVDLVRDYDASMPDLVADTDRLVQALLNVVRNAAQILQSSPPEEGARIIVRTRIARQVMLHRKQHRIAAVVSVIDNGPGVPAAIKDKIFHPLVTGRDNGTGLGLSLAQDLLAQHEGLLEFDSREGYTEFRLMLPLELT
;
A
#
# COMPACT_ATOMS: atom_id res chain seq x y z
N MET A 1 37.39 1.42 -10.04
CA MET A 1 35.95 1.14 -10.04
C MET A 1 35.71 0.11 -11.13
N ASN A 2 35.62 -1.17 -10.77
CA ASN A 2 35.21 -2.20 -11.74
C ASN A 2 33.72 -1.93 -12.04
N ALA A 3 33.41 -1.73 -13.32
CA ALA A 3 32.04 -1.75 -13.79
C ALA A 3 31.47 -3.13 -13.38
N GLY A 4 30.46 -3.14 -12.51
CA GLY A 4 29.83 -4.38 -12.09
C GLY A 4 29.37 -5.17 -13.31
N ASP A 5 29.50 -6.48 -13.26
CA ASP A 5 29.04 -7.36 -14.33
C ASP A 5 27.53 -7.09 -14.57
N PRO A 6 27.09 -6.78 -15.82
CA PRO A 6 25.67 -6.57 -16.12
C PRO A 6 24.76 -7.71 -15.62
N PHE A 7 25.32 -8.90 -15.49
CA PHE A 7 24.66 -10.09 -14.97
C PHE A 7 24.24 -9.94 -13.49
N ASP A 8 25.05 -9.24 -12.69
CA ASP A 8 24.78 -9.00 -11.27
C ASP A 8 23.78 -7.87 -11.00
N VAL A 9 23.46 -7.07 -12.02
CA VAL A 9 22.46 -5.97 -11.91
C VAL A 9 21.02 -6.49 -12.08
N LEU A 10 20.87 -7.72 -12.60
CA LEU A 10 19.55 -8.31 -12.80
C LEU A 10 18.89 -8.64 -11.45
N ALA A 11 17.66 -8.17 -11.28
CA ALA A 11 16.85 -8.44 -10.08
C ALA A 11 16.27 -9.87 -10.05
N THR A 12 16.22 -10.56 -11.21
CA THR A 12 15.81 -11.96 -11.32
C THR A 12 17.01 -12.88 -11.12
N THR A 13 16.79 -14.03 -10.51
CA THR A 13 17.81 -15.07 -10.38
C THR A 13 18.14 -15.64 -11.74
N VAL A 14 19.41 -15.59 -12.13
CA VAL A 14 19.88 -16.14 -13.40
C VAL A 14 21.11 -17.03 -13.16
N LEU A 15 21.08 -18.23 -13.77
CA LEU A 15 22.16 -19.22 -13.71
C LEU A 15 22.63 -19.54 -15.12
N GLY A 16 23.93 -19.51 -15.37
CA GLY A 16 24.56 -19.97 -16.61
C GLY A 16 25.09 -21.38 -16.42
N LEU A 17 24.74 -22.34 -17.32
CA LEU A 17 25.08 -23.76 -17.23
C LEU A 17 26.06 -24.17 -18.31
N ASP A 18 26.85 -25.21 -17.99
CA ASP A 18 27.63 -25.96 -19.00
C ASP A 18 26.78 -27.06 -19.69
N GLN A 19 27.43 -27.88 -20.53
CA GLN A 19 26.79 -28.96 -21.27
C GLN A 19 26.28 -30.09 -20.37
N ASP A 20 26.85 -30.23 -19.17
CA ASP A 20 26.48 -31.26 -18.20
C ASP A 20 25.40 -30.74 -17.20
N GLY A 21 24.95 -29.49 -17.32
CA GLY A 21 23.97 -28.90 -16.43
C GLY A 21 24.54 -28.40 -15.11
N VAL A 22 25.85 -28.20 -15.02
CA VAL A 22 26.55 -27.65 -13.86
C VAL A 22 26.48 -26.11 -13.94
N VAL A 23 26.23 -25.45 -12.83
CA VAL A 23 26.20 -24.01 -12.73
C VAL A 23 27.62 -23.45 -12.87
N LEU A 24 27.91 -22.79 -13.98
CA LEU A 24 29.18 -22.09 -14.22
C LEU A 24 29.17 -20.68 -13.62
N LYS A 25 28.01 -20.03 -13.61
CA LYS A 25 27.86 -18.69 -13.09
C LYS A 25 26.45 -18.46 -12.52
N ALA A 26 26.38 -17.77 -11.41
CA ALA A 26 25.14 -17.31 -10.79
C ALA A 26 25.23 -15.82 -10.49
N ASN A 27 24.12 -15.08 -10.60
CA ASN A 27 24.08 -13.66 -10.26
C ASN A 27 23.82 -13.42 -8.75
N ALA A 28 23.94 -12.18 -8.31
CA ALA A 28 23.74 -11.79 -6.91
C ALA A 28 22.34 -12.18 -6.38
N ALA A 29 21.28 -12.09 -7.20
CA ALA A 29 19.93 -12.49 -6.82
C ALA A 29 19.79 -14.00 -6.50
N ALA A 30 20.69 -14.85 -7.04
CA ALA A 30 20.71 -16.28 -6.73
C ALA A 30 21.09 -16.56 -5.27
N GLN A 31 21.91 -15.73 -4.65
CA GLN A 31 22.27 -15.90 -3.23
C GLN A 31 21.04 -15.69 -2.33
N ASP A 32 20.25 -14.68 -2.64
CA ASP A 32 19.06 -14.33 -1.85
C ASP A 32 17.95 -15.39 -2.02
N LEU A 33 17.78 -15.89 -3.25
CA LEU A 33 16.75 -16.88 -3.54
C LEU A 33 17.09 -18.25 -2.91
N PHE A 34 18.32 -18.76 -3.12
CA PHE A 34 18.71 -20.09 -2.65
C PHE A 34 19.26 -20.11 -1.21
N GLY A 35 19.50 -18.94 -0.60
CA GLY A 35 20.09 -18.83 0.74
C GLY A 35 21.51 -19.38 0.82
N LYS A 36 22.21 -19.51 -0.32
CA LYS A 36 23.56 -20.06 -0.46
C LYS A 36 24.52 -18.98 -0.98
N SER A 37 25.80 -19.03 -0.61
CA SER A 37 26.80 -18.17 -1.24
C SER A 37 27.03 -18.54 -2.70
N LEU A 38 27.42 -17.57 -3.56
CA LEU A 38 27.70 -17.82 -4.98
C LEU A 38 28.70 -18.97 -5.16
N ARG A 39 29.74 -19.04 -4.31
CA ARG A 39 30.74 -20.11 -4.34
C ARG A 39 30.18 -21.51 -4.11
N ASN A 40 29.03 -21.59 -3.41
CA ASN A 40 28.37 -22.88 -3.13
C ASN A 40 27.32 -23.21 -4.20
N ILE A 41 26.88 -22.22 -4.97
CA ILE A 41 25.94 -22.40 -6.10
C ILE A 41 26.74 -22.78 -7.36
N GLU A 42 27.84 -22.09 -7.62
CA GLU A 42 28.74 -22.36 -8.73
C GLU A 42 29.45 -23.71 -8.51
N GLY A 43 29.37 -24.59 -9.49
CA GLY A 43 29.88 -25.97 -9.44
C GLY A 43 28.87 -27.02 -8.97
N GLU A 44 27.67 -26.61 -8.49
CA GLU A 44 26.58 -27.58 -8.24
C GLU A 44 25.83 -27.92 -9.55
N MET A 45 25.21 -29.08 -9.58
CA MET A 45 24.23 -29.42 -10.62
C MET A 45 23.00 -28.55 -10.45
N ALA A 46 22.54 -27.87 -11.50
CA ALA A 46 21.39 -26.97 -11.41
C ALA A 46 20.12 -27.66 -10.87
N VAL A 47 19.93 -28.93 -11.21
CA VAL A 47 18.80 -29.75 -10.72
C VAL A 47 18.82 -29.92 -9.20
N ALA A 48 20.00 -29.94 -8.57
CA ALA A 48 20.15 -30.13 -7.12
C ALA A 48 19.72 -28.86 -6.30
N LEU A 49 19.52 -27.72 -6.96
CA LEU A 49 19.01 -26.49 -6.34
C LEU A 49 17.48 -26.54 -6.16
N PHE A 50 16.80 -27.47 -6.83
CA PHE A 50 15.34 -27.63 -6.78
C PHE A 50 14.99 -28.99 -6.13
N GLU A 51 13.76 -29.14 -5.65
CA GLU A 51 13.27 -30.47 -5.27
C GLU A 51 13.15 -31.33 -6.52
N ALA A 52 13.55 -32.58 -6.41
CA ALA A 52 13.72 -33.51 -7.54
C ALA A 52 12.44 -33.65 -8.38
N ASP A 53 12.36 -32.88 -9.45
CA ASP A 53 11.34 -32.98 -10.49
C ASP A 53 11.99 -33.54 -11.77
N ALA A 54 11.57 -34.75 -12.15
CA ALA A 54 12.07 -35.41 -13.34
C ALA A 54 11.84 -34.59 -14.62
N THR A 55 10.75 -33.82 -14.67
CA THR A 55 10.38 -32.97 -15.80
C THR A 55 11.34 -31.76 -15.93
N LEU A 56 11.69 -31.14 -14.81
CA LEU A 56 12.67 -30.06 -14.78
C LEU A 56 14.04 -30.54 -15.18
N ALA A 57 14.46 -31.71 -14.65
CA ALA A 57 15.75 -32.31 -14.98
C ALA A 57 15.89 -32.59 -16.49
N GLN A 58 14.85 -33.16 -17.13
CA GLN A 58 14.82 -33.39 -18.57
C GLN A 58 14.89 -32.10 -19.37
N SER A 59 14.14 -31.06 -18.96
CA SER A 59 14.12 -29.75 -19.64
C SER A 59 15.47 -29.05 -19.58
N ILE A 60 16.17 -29.14 -18.45
CA ILE A 60 17.54 -28.60 -18.31
C ILE A 60 18.52 -29.37 -19.22
N LEU A 61 18.48 -30.68 -19.24
CA LEU A 61 19.35 -31.49 -20.12
C LEU A 61 19.10 -31.20 -21.59
N HIS A 62 17.84 -31.16 -22.04
CA HIS A 62 17.48 -30.87 -23.44
C HIS A 62 17.91 -29.44 -23.84
N ALA A 63 17.84 -28.45 -22.93
CA ALA A 63 18.34 -27.11 -23.19
C ALA A 63 19.87 -27.08 -23.32
N CYS A 64 20.61 -27.83 -22.45
CA CYS A 64 22.05 -27.92 -22.52
C CYS A 64 22.54 -28.67 -23.81
N GLU A 65 21.75 -29.62 -24.29
CA GLU A 65 22.00 -30.36 -25.56
C GLU A 65 21.57 -29.53 -26.79
N GLY A 66 20.87 -28.40 -26.64
CA GLY A 66 20.37 -27.59 -27.74
C GLY A 66 19.17 -28.21 -28.48
N THR A 67 18.50 -29.21 -27.88
CA THR A 67 17.32 -29.86 -28.45
C THR A 67 16.01 -29.13 -28.06
N LEU A 68 16.06 -28.16 -27.11
CA LEU A 68 14.96 -27.37 -26.64
C LEU A 68 15.37 -25.89 -26.62
N ASP A 69 14.68 -25.04 -27.39
CA ASP A 69 15.02 -23.61 -27.45
C ASP A 69 14.69 -22.86 -26.15
N THR A 70 13.46 -23.02 -25.66
CA THR A 70 12.99 -22.38 -24.42
C THR A 70 11.87 -23.21 -23.80
N CYS A 71 11.94 -23.41 -22.49
CA CYS A 71 10.88 -24.07 -21.70
C CYS A 71 10.62 -23.28 -20.45
N ARG A 72 9.35 -23.11 -20.09
CA ARG A 72 8.91 -22.54 -18.82
C ARG A 72 8.05 -23.54 -18.08
N GLN A 73 8.38 -23.77 -16.81
CA GLN A 73 7.64 -24.69 -15.95
C GLN A 73 7.67 -24.21 -14.49
N VAL A 74 6.78 -24.75 -13.68
CA VAL A 74 6.78 -24.52 -12.24
C VAL A 74 7.57 -25.62 -11.57
N ALA A 75 8.43 -25.27 -10.64
CA ALA A 75 9.22 -26.21 -9.86
C ALA A 75 9.15 -25.85 -8.36
N SER A 76 9.36 -26.83 -7.52
CA SER A 76 9.47 -26.65 -6.08
C SER A 76 10.94 -26.54 -5.67
N MET A 77 11.25 -25.64 -4.74
CA MET A 77 12.58 -25.50 -4.19
C MET A 77 12.57 -25.41 -2.66
N PRO A 78 13.59 -25.92 -1.96
CA PRO A 78 13.72 -25.76 -0.52
C PRO A 78 13.94 -24.28 -0.15
N ARG A 79 13.16 -23.75 0.80
CA ARG A 79 13.34 -22.38 1.33
C ARG A 79 13.17 -22.37 2.84
N GLY A 80 14.28 -22.22 3.56
CA GLY A 80 14.25 -22.27 5.03
C GLY A 80 13.76 -23.64 5.54
N THR A 81 12.64 -23.65 6.29
CA THR A 81 12.00 -24.88 6.80
C THR A 81 10.84 -25.37 5.92
N GLY A 82 10.57 -24.72 4.79
CA GLY A 82 9.47 -25.03 3.88
C GLY A 82 9.91 -25.21 2.44
N VAL A 83 8.92 -25.33 1.56
CA VAL A 83 9.09 -25.48 0.11
C VAL A 83 8.42 -24.27 -0.55
N ALA A 84 9.09 -23.61 -1.49
CA ALA A 84 8.56 -22.52 -2.29
C ALA A 84 8.32 -22.98 -3.73
N GLU A 85 7.25 -22.52 -4.35
CA GLU A 85 7.01 -22.70 -5.78
C GLU A 85 7.65 -21.55 -6.58
N VAL A 86 8.42 -21.93 -7.60
CA VAL A 86 9.13 -20.99 -8.46
C VAL A 86 8.83 -21.26 -9.93
N SER A 87 8.80 -20.22 -10.74
CA SER A 87 8.77 -20.35 -12.20
C SER A 87 10.20 -20.45 -12.70
N VAL A 88 10.54 -21.55 -13.34
CA VAL A 88 11.83 -21.80 -13.96
C VAL A 88 11.69 -21.71 -15.48
N THR A 89 12.43 -20.78 -16.09
CA THR A 89 12.54 -20.64 -17.54
C THR A 89 13.95 -21.10 -17.94
N THR A 90 14.03 -22.15 -18.74
CA THR A 90 15.29 -22.68 -19.27
C THR A 90 15.42 -22.29 -20.74
N VAL A 91 16.56 -21.73 -21.14
CA VAL A 91 16.84 -21.25 -22.51
C VAL A 91 18.14 -21.88 -22.97
N SER A 92 18.15 -22.48 -24.17
CA SER A 92 19.36 -22.96 -24.83
C SER A 92 20.18 -21.81 -25.43
N LEU A 93 21.50 -21.85 -25.27
CA LEU A 93 22.42 -20.81 -25.74
C LEU A 93 23.45 -21.41 -26.69
N ILE A 94 23.06 -21.75 -27.89
CA ILE A 94 23.96 -22.36 -28.88
C ILE A 94 25.05 -21.36 -29.29
N GLY A 95 26.33 -21.77 -29.16
CA GLY A 95 27.47 -20.96 -29.61
C GLY A 95 27.88 -19.83 -28.64
N GLN A 96 27.30 -19.76 -27.44
CA GLN A 96 27.64 -18.84 -26.38
C GLN A 96 28.58 -19.50 -25.34
N PRO A 97 29.16 -18.75 -24.39
CA PRO A 97 30.03 -19.30 -23.36
C PRO A 97 29.31 -20.27 -22.41
N TRP A 98 27.98 -20.29 -22.37
CA TRP A 98 27.16 -21.21 -21.61
C TRP A 98 26.32 -22.07 -22.56
N ALA A 99 26.04 -23.30 -22.20
CA ALA A 99 25.18 -24.20 -22.97
C ALA A 99 23.70 -23.85 -22.79
N ALA A 100 23.32 -23.49 -21.57
CA ALA A 100 21.96 -23.05 -21.25
C ALA A 100 21.96 -21.95 -20.19
N LEU A 101 20.84 -21.21 -20.11
CA LEU A 101 20.56 -20.24 -19.09
C LEU A 101 19.25 -20.59 -18.39
N ILE A 102 19.26 -20.51 -17.07
CA ILE A 102 18.06 -20.68 -16.25
C ILE A 102 17.72 -19.34 -15.62
N GLU A 103 16.49 -18.86 -15.82
CA GLU A 103 15.89 -17.78 -15.08
C GLU A 103 14.91 -18.35 -14.05
N VAL A 104 15.05 -17.97 -12.78
CA VAL A 104 14.16 -18.39 -11.70
C VAL A 104 13.44 -17.18 -11.13
N ALA A 105 12.13 -17.27 -11.08
CA ALA A 105 11.29 -16.23 -10.50
C ALA A 105 10.35 -16.82 -9.43
N ASP A 106 10.31 -16.19 -8.28
CA ASP A 106 9.41 -16.55 -7.18
C ASP A 106 7.95 -16.34 -7.61
N LEU A 107 7.14 -17.40 -7.57
CA LEU A 107 5.73 -17.36 -7.95
C LEU A 107 4.88 -16.63 -6.90
N GLU A 108 5.17 -16.81 -5.62
CA GLU A 108 4.43 -16.16 -4.55
C GLU A 108 4.59 -14.64 -4.65
N SER A 109 5.81 -14.16 -4.85
CA SER A 109 6.08 -12.73 -5.03
C SER A 109 5.35 -12.16 -6.25
N ARG A 110 5.26 -12.91 -7.37
CA ARG A 110 4.52 -12.46 -8.56
C ARG A 110 3.00 -12.46 -8.34
N LEU A 111 2.44 -13.49 -7.70
CA LEU A 111 1.01 -13.58 -7.43
C LEU A 111 0.54 -12.49 -6.44
N VAL A 112 1.31 -12.23 -5.40
CA VAL A 112 1.04 -11.15 -4.44
C VAL A 112 1.07 -9.80 -5.16
N VAL A 113 2.06 -9.59 -6.01
CA VAL A 113 2.21 -8.35 -6.78
C VAL A 113 1.06 -8.15 -7.77
N ASP A 114 0.67 -9.19 -8.54
CA ASP A 114 -0.45 -9.12 -9.48
C ASP A 114 -1.78 -8.91 -8.77
N ARG A 115 -1.99 -9.57 -7.62
CA ARG A 115 -3.18 -9.39 -6.79
C ARG A 115 -3.26 -7.97 -6.23
N THR A 116 -2.15 -7.46 -5.72
CA THR A 116 -2.08 -6.09 -5.18
C THR A 116 -2.31 -5.05 -6.29
N GLN A 117 -1.80 -5.25 -7.49
CA GLN A 117 -2.06 -4.36 -8.63
C GLN A 117 -3.51 -4.39 -9.08
N ARG A 118 -4.13 -5.57 -9.18
CA ARG A 118 -5.54 -5.68 -9.54
C ARG A 118 -6.42 -4.98 -8.51
N LEU A 119 -6.15 -5.19 -7.22
CA LEU A 119 -6.87 -4.51 -6.15
C LEU A 119 -6.68 -2.98 -6.21
N ALA A 120 -5.46 -2.51 -6.43
CA ALA A 120 -5.19 -1.09 -6.58
C ALA A 120 -5.91 -0.48 -7.81
N GLN A 121 -5.96 -1.21 -8.93
CA GLN A 121 -6.68 -0.78 -10.12
C GLN A 121 -8.19 -0.76 -9.88
N GLU A 122 -8.76 -1.79 -9.26
CA GLU A 122 -10.18 -1.86 -8.90
C GLU A 122 -10.58 -0.69 -7.99
N ILE A 123 -9.76 -0.36 -7.00
CA ILE A 123 -9.96 0.80 -6.12
C ILE A 123 -9.91 2.11 -6.91
N ALA A 124 -8.94 2.27 -7.80
CA ALA A 124 -8.81 3.47 -8.63
C ALA A 124 -10.02 3.65 -9.56
N ASP A 125 -10.52 2.57 -10.17
CA ASP A 125 -11.69 2.58 -11.04
C ASP A 125 -12.97 2.92 -10.24
N GLN A 126 -13.12 2.37 -9.03
CA GLN A 126 -14.23 2.72 -8.13
C GLN A 126 -14.19 4.21 -7.74
N HIS A 127 -13.02 4.75 -7.42
CA HIS A 127 -12.86 6.17 -7.13
C HIS A 127 -13.16 7.07 -8.33
N ALA A 128 -12.80 6.66 -9.54
CA ALA A 128 -13.15 7.38 -10.76
C ALA A 128 -14.68 7.45 -10.96
N LEU A 129 -15.36 6.34 -10.72
CA LEU A 129 -16.81 6.25 -10.80
C LEU A 129 -17.49 7.13 -9.74
N LEU A 130 -17.01 7.10 -8.49
CA LEU A 130 -17.52 7.94 -7.41
C LEU A 130 -17.34 9.43 -7.70
N ARG A 131 -16.20 9.84 -8.30
CA ARG A 131 -15.99 11.23 -8.75
C ARG A 131 -17.01 11.68 -9.78
N ASN A 132 -17.28 10.85 -10.78
CA ASN A 132 -18.27 11.17 -11.82
C ASN A 132 -19.67 11.30 -11.21
N LEU A 133 -20.06 10.37 -10.34
CA LEU A 133 -21.32 10.45 -9.61
C LEU A 133 -21.41 11.70 -8.72
N ALA A 134 -20.31 12.06 -8.05
CA ALA A 134 -20.26 13.27 -7.23
C ALA A 134 -20.52 14.54 -8.06
N HIS A 135 -19.93 14.67 -9.25
CA HIS A 135 -20.21 15.78 -10.15
C HIS A 135 -21.67 15.81 -10.60
N GLU A 136 -22.24 14.65 -10.92
CA GLU A 136 -23.66 14.56 -11.32
C GLU A 136 -24.64 14.84 -10.18
N VAL A 137 -24.27 14.55 -8.91
CA VAL A 137 -25.09 14.86 -7.74
C VAL A 137 -24.94 16.32 -7.31
N LYS A 138 -23.78 16.95 -7.46
CA LYS A 138 -23.59 18.37 -7.16
C LYS A 138 -24.49 19.28 -7.98
N ASN A 139 -24.70 18.96 -9.25
CA ASN A 139 -25.51 19.77 -10.15
C ASN A 139 -26.96 19.94 -9.65
N PRO A 140 -27.74 18.89 -9.36
CA PRO A 140 -29.09 19.05 -8.82
C PRO A 140 -29.12 19.66 -7.42
N LEU A 141 -28.11 19.39 -6.55
CA LEU A 141 -28.03 20.03 -5.23
C LEU A 141 -27.83 21.54 -5.34
N GLY A 142 -26.97 22.00 -6.24
CA GLY A 142 -26.80 23.41 -6.54
C GLY A 142 -28.10 24.07 -7.04
N GLY A 143 -28.85 23.36 -7.88
CA GLY A 143 -30.17 23.81 -8.34
C GLY A 143 -31.19 23.89 -7.22
N LEU A 144 -31.31 22.91 -6.34
CA LEU A 144 -32.19 22.92 -5.18
C LEU A 144 -31.83 24.05 -4.21
N ARG A 145 -30.55 24.27 -3.90
CA ARG A 145 -30.08 25.37 -3.07
C ARG A 145 -30.46 26.72 -3.66
N GLY A 146 -30.15 26.92 -4.97
CA GLY A 146 -30.47 28.18 -5.66
C GLY A 146 -31.98 28.48 -5.68
N ALA A 147 -32.81 27.47 -5.94
CA ALA A 147 -34.27 27.62 -5.89
C ALA A 147 -34.76 27.95 -4.48
N ALA A 148 -34.23 27.33 -3.42
CA ALA A 148 -34.57 27.63 -2.04
C ALA A 148 -34.16 29.05 -1.63
N GLN A 149 -32.99 29.52 -2.08
CA GLN A 149 -32.51 30.89 -1.85
C GLN A 149 -33.40 31.95 -2.53
N LEU A 150 -33.82 31.70 -3.78
CA LEU A 150 -34.74 32.59 -4.48
C LEU A 150 -36.11 32.61 -3.80
N LEU A 151 -36.63 31.46 -3.38
CA LEU A 151 -37.87 31.36 -2.65
C LEU A 151 -37.82 32.10 -1.31
N GLU A 152 -36.73 32.03 -0.57
CA GLU A 152 -36.50 32.70 0.71
C GLU A 152 -36.60 34.22 0.59
N VAL A 153 -36.14 34.79 -0.53
CA VAL A 153 -36.22 36.25 -0.81
C VAL A 153 -37.67 36.67 -1.11
N GLU A 154 -38.47 35.81 -1.76
CA GLU A 154 -39.84 36.11 -2.18
C GLU A 154 -40.87 35.84 -1.07
N LEU A 155 -40.53 35.08 -0.04
CA LEU A 155 -41.47 34.75 1.04
C LEU A 155 -41.67 35.94 1.97
N PRO A 156 -42.94 36.40 2.16
CA PRO A 156 -43.25 37.55 3.01
C PRO A 156 -43.27 37.18 4.51
N GLU A 157 -43.42 35.91 4.85
CA GLU A 157 -43.65 35.46 6.22
C GLU A 157 -42.40 34.77 6.78
N GLU A 158 -41.90 35.30 7.91
CA GLU A 158 -40.66 34.85 8.54
C GLU A 158 -40.67 33.33 8.90
N HIS A 159 -41.82 32.82 9.35
CA HIS A 159 -41.94 31.40 9.70
C HIS A 159 -41.82 30.46 8.50
N LEU A 160 -42.07 30.92 7.28
CA LEU A 160 -41.87 30.14 6.06
C LEU A 160 -40.40 30.09 5.64
N LYS A 161 -39.60 31.06 6.03
CA LYS A 161 -38.16 31.10 5.78
C LYS A 161 -37.41 30.07 6.59
N GLU A 162 -37.97 29.58 7.71
CA GLU A 162 -37.40 28.45 8.45
C GLU A 162 -37.31 27.18 7.58
N TYR A 163 -38.31 26.94 6.72
CA TYR A 163 -38.29 25.79 5.82
C TYR A 163 -37.25 25.92 4.70
N THR A 164 -37.08 27.10 4.13
CA THR A 164 -36.04 27.35 3.11
C THR A 164 -34.64 27.26 3.70
N SER A 165 -34.46 27.77 4.91
CA SER A 165 -33.22 27.66 5.66
C SER A 165 -32.82 26.20 5.93
N VAL A 166 -33.80 25.34 6.30
CA VAL A 166 -33.58 23.88 6.45
C VAL A 166 -33.18 23.23 5.13
N ILE A 167 -33.85 23.58 4.02
CA ILE A 167 -33.52 23.03 2.69
C ILE A 167 -32.10 23.46 2.27
N ILE A 168 -31.73 24.72 2.48
CA ILE A 168 -30.39 25.22 2.15
C ILE A 168 -29.33 24.52 2.99
N SER A 169 -29.55 24.41 4.31
CA SER A 169 -28.59 23.75 5.21
C SER A 169 -28.40 22.26 4.88
N GLU A 170 -29.49 21.55 4.50
CA GLU A 170 -29.40 20.15 4.14
C GLU A 170 -28.75 19.95 2.75
N ALA A 171 -29.02 20.85 1.80
CA ALA A 171 -28.33 20.86 0.51
C ALA A 171 -26.82 21.12 0.68
N ASP A 172 -26.42 22.06 1.54
CA ASP A 172 -25.02 22.33 1.87
C ASP A 172 -24.34 21.12 2.53
N ARG A 173 -25.04 20.48 3.48
CA ARG A 173 -24.56 19.25 4.13
C ARG A 173 -24.36 18.10 3.15
N LEU A 174 -25.32 17.90 2.23
CA LEU A 174 -25.20 16.89 1.18
C LEU A 174 -24.07 17.21 0.21
N GLN A 175 -23.86 18.48 -0.10
CA GLN A 175 -22.76 18.92 -0.94
C GLN A 175 -21.41 18.65 -0.30
N GLU A 176 -21.25 18.91 1.00
CA GLU A 176 -20.03 18.53 1.74
C GLU A 176 -19.77 17.03 1.75
N LEU A 177 -20.83 16.19 1.91
CA LEU A 177 -20.69 14.75 1.82
C LEU A 177 -20.22 14.31 0.43
N VAL A 178 -20.81 14.87 -0.62
CA VAL A 178 -20.43 14.62 -2.01
C VAL A 178 -19.00 15.12 -2.31
N ASP A 179 -18.59 16.25 -1.72
CA ASP A 179 -17.23 16.76 -1.84
C ASP A 179 -16.20 15.83 -1.20
N ARG A 180 -16.52 15.25 -0.07
CA ARG A 180 -15.70 14.20 0.56
C ARG A 180 -15.58 12.93 -0.28
N LEU A 181 -16.62 12.59 -1.07
CA LEU A 181 -16.59 11.47 -2.03
C LEU A 181 -15.73 11.79 -3.27
N ALA A 182 -15.73 13.04 -3.71
CA ALA A 182 -15.08 13.47 -4.94
C ALA A 182 -13.65 13.94 -4.77
N THR A 183 -13.05 13.80 -3.56
CA THR A 183 -11.80 14.44 -3.14
C THR A 183 -10.82 14.71 -4.29
N PRO A 184 -10.38 15.95 -4.48
CA PRO A 184 -9.74 16.37 -5.72
C PRO A 184 -8.30 15.84 -5.83
N HIS A 185 -8.09 14.94 -6.76
CA HIS A 185 -6.76 14.71 -7.33
C HIS A 185 -6.42 15.79 -8.38
N ALA A 186 -7.28 16.80 -8.53
CA ALA A 186 -7.21 17.78 -9.62
C ALA A 186 -6.22 18.93 -9.37
N SER A 187 -5.80 19.16 -8.13
CA SER A 187 -4.78 20.19 -7.84
C SER A 187 -3.38 19.57 -7.82
N PRO A 188 -2.38 20.23 -8.44
CA PRO A 188 -0.98 19.80 -8.28
C PRO A 188 -0.60 19.74 -6.80
N MET A 189 0.26 18.78 -6.42
CA MET A 189 0.76 18.69 -5.06
C MET A 189 1.61 19.92 -4.72
N ALA A 190 1.36 20.52 -3.57
CA ALA A 190 2.18 21.61 -3.02
C ALA A 190 3.34 21.01 -2.19
N LEU A 191 4.34 20.44 -2.88
CA LEU A 191 5.48 19.81 -2.21
C LEU A 191 6.37 20.83 -1.51
N ALA A 192 6.63 20.60 -0.22
CA ALA A 192 7.55 21.37 0.60
C ALA A 192 8.38 20.44 1.49
N THR A 193 9.52 20.91 1.95
CA THR A 193 10.27 20.23 3.01
C THR A 193 9.54 20.45 4.33
N ILE A 194 9.12 19.38 4.98
CA ILE A 194 8.29 19.42 6.18
C ILE A 194 8.84 18.53 7.28
N ASN A 195 8.56 18.88 8.51
CA ASN A 195 8.75 18.03 9.67
C ASN A 195 7.49 17.19 9.92
N ILE A 196 7.59 15.88 9.88
CA ILE A 196 6.42 15.00 10.07
C ILE A 196 5.78 15.15 11.45
N HIS A 197 6.57 15.52 12.47
CA HIS A 197 6.03 15.72 13.82
C HIS A 197 5.09 16.93 13.88
N GLU A 198 5.31 17.98 13.08
CA GLU A 198 4.38 19.12 13.00
C GLU A 198 3.03 18.68 12.44
N VAL A 199 3.04 17.78 11.44
CA VAL A 199 1.81 17.15 10.90
C VAL A 199 1.11 16.34 12.00
N CYS A 200 1.87 15.52 12.74
CA CYS A 200 1.33 14.72 13.84
C CYS A 200 0.72 15.60 14.94
N GLU A 201 1.40 16.65 15.37
CA GLU A 201 0.91 17.56 16.40
C GLU A 201 -0.36 18.30 15.97
N ARG A 202 -0.42 18.78 14.72
CA ARG A 202 -1.62 19.42 14.17
C ARG A 202 -2.83 18.49 14.21
N VAL A 203 -2.63 17.22 13.86
CA VAL A 203 -3.69 16.19 13.90
C VAL A 203 -4.08 15.83 15.33
N CYS A 204 -3.10 15.64 16.22
CA CYS A 204 -3.36 15.34 17.63
C CYS A 204 -4.19 16.46 18.27
N ALA A 205 -3.82 17.73 18.06
CA ALA A 205 -4.58 18.87 18.60
C ALA A 205 -6.04 18.92 18.11
N LEU A 206 -6.28 18.60 16.83
CA LEU A 206 -7.63 18.54 16.26
C LEU A 206 -8.46 17.40 16.88
N VAL A 207 -7.86 16.22 17.05
CA VAL A 207 -8.56 15.05 17.60
C VAL A 207 -8.79 15.19 19.10
N GLU A 208 -7.86 15.74 19.88
CA GLU A 208 -8.03 16.05 21.30
C GLU A 208 -9.18 17.02 21.54
N ALA A 209 -9.35 18.01 20.66
CA ALA A 209 -10.46 18.95 20.75
C ALA A 209 -11.82 18.30 20.44
N GLU A 210 -11.87 17.33 19.52
CA GLU A 210 -13.08 16.62 19.09
C GLU A 210 -13.43 15.45 20.02
N PHE A 211 -12.42 14.77 20.58
CA PHE A 211 -12.55 13.56 21.42
C PHE A 211 -11.76 13.69 22.74
N PRO A 212 -12.18 14.56 23.66
CA PRO A 212 -11.42 14.86 24.88
C PRO A 212 -11.28 13.66 25.85
N GLU A 213 -12.07 12.62 25.65
CA GLU A 213 -12.04 11.41 26.50
C GLU A 213 -11.02 10.36 26.03
N VAL A 214 -10.37 10.58 24.87
CA VAL A 214 -9.37 9.67 24.30
C VAL A 214 -7.97 10.14 24.71
N ASP A 215 -7.21 9.27 25.39
CA ASP A 215 -5.81 9.53 25.76
C ASP A 215 -4.92 9.42 24.51
N LEU A 216 -4.41 10.55 23.98
CA LEU A 216 -3.48 10.59 22.86
C LEU A 216 -2.03 10.65 23.36
N VAL A 217 -1.30 9.56 23.13
CA VAL A 217 0.10 9.40 23.52
C VAL A 217 1.01 9.66 22.30
N ARG A 218 2.03 10.51 22.50
CA ARG A 218 3.06 10.80 21.48
C ARG A 218 4.30 9.97 21.75
N ASP A 219 4.74 9.20 20.75
CA ASP A 219 5.96 8.37 20.81
C ASP A 219 6.82 8.63 19.57
N TYR A 220 7.47 9.78 19.55
CA TYR A 220 8.19 10.28 18.39
C TYR A 220 9.67 9.94 18.41
N ASP A 221 10.19 9.57 17.25
CA ASP A 221 11.64 9.41 17.01
C ASP A 221 12.26 10.77 16.69
N ALA A 222 12.98 11.34 17.64
CA ALA A 222 13.63 12.64 17.49
C ALA A 222 14.70 12.68 16.38
N SER A 223 15.14 11.54 15.87
CA SER A 223 16.10 11.44 14.75
C SER A 223 15.46 11.46 13.37
N MET A 224 14.11 11.57 13.30
CA MET A 224 13.37 11.61 12.03
C MET A 224 13.79 12.81 11.19
N PRO A 225 14.32 12.61 9.97
CA PRO A 225 14.67 13.72 9.09
C PRO A 225 13.42 14.35 8.49
N ASP A 226 13.55 15.58 8.01
CA ASP A 226 12.53 16.24 7.22
C ASP A 226 12.27 15.46 5.92
N LEU A 227 11.06 15.54 5.40
CA LEU A 227 10.64 14.89 4.15
C LEU A 227 10.01 15.90 3.20
N VAL A 228 10.00 15.57 1.91
CA VAL A 228 9.35 16.38 0.87
C VAL A 228 7.94 15.85 0.66
N ALA A 229 6.94 16.66 1.04
CA ALA A 229 5.54 16.25 0.95
C ALA A 229 4.59 17.46 0.88
N ASP A 230 3.32 17.19 0.59
CA ASP A 230 2.21 18.14 0.69
C ASP A 230 1.62 18.06 2.11
N THR A 231 1.85 19.08 2.91
CA THR A 231 1.46 19.14 4.33
C THR A 231 -0.03 18.93 4.53
N ASP A 232 -0.88 19.60 3.74
CA ASP A 232 -2.34 19.56 3.94
C ASP A 232 -2.89 18.18 3.58
N ARG A 233 -2.34 17.52 2.55
CA ARG A 233 -2.70 16.14 2.19
C ARG A 233 -2.27 15.14 3.26
N LEU A 234 -1.08 15.29 3.83
CA LEU A 234 -0.63 14.41 4.92
C LEU A 234 -1.42 14.63 6.21
N VAL A 235 -1.74 15.88 6.56
CA VAL A 235 -2.64 16.19 7.69
C VAL A 235 -4.00 15.50 7.47
N GLN A 236 -4.57 15.59 6.27
CA GLN A 236 -5.84 14.95 5.95
C GLN A 236 -5.76 13.42 6.01
N ALA A 237 -4.70 12.81 5.47
CA ALA A 237 -4.50 11.36 5.52
C ALA A 237 -4.40 10.86 6.97
N LEU A 238 -3.53 11.49 7.77
CA LEU A 238 -3.33 11.11 9.17
C LEU A 238 -4.59 11.38 10.01
N LEU A 239 -5.26 12.51 9.80
CA LEU A 239 -6.50 12.84 10.49
C LEU A 239 -7.60 11.80 10.23
N ASN A 240 -7.74 11.30 9.00
CA ASN A 240 -8.70 10.26 8.68
C ASN A 240 -8.44 8.97 9.47
N VAL A 241 -7.17 8.60 9.64
CA VAL A 241 -6.79 7.40 10.40
C VAL A 241 -7.00 7.60 11.90
N VAL A 242 -6.50 8.72 12.49
CA VAL A 242 -6.59 8.99 13.92
C VAL A 242 -8.06 9.22 14.35
N ARG A 243 -8.84 9.96 13.54
CA ARG A 243 -10.26 10.16 13.80
C ARG A 243 -11.04 8.84 13.72
N ASN A 244 -10.71 7.95 12.77
CA ASN A 244 -11.31 6.62 12.70
C ASN A 244 -11.06 5.81 13.97
N ALA A 245 -9.84 5.82 14.50
CA ALA A 245 -9.49 5.17 15.75
C ALA A 245 -10.29 5.78 16.93
N ALA A 246 -10.31 7.11 17.07
CA ALA A 246 -11.05 7.81 18.12
C ALA A 246 -12.55 7.52 18.11
N GLN A 247 -13.17 7.51 16.92
CA GLN A 247 -14.58 7.17 16.74
C GLN A 247 -14.92 5.72 17.12
N ILE A 248 -14.01 4.78 16.85
CA ILE A 248 -14.17 3.37 17.26
C ILE A 248 -14.11 3.27 18.77
N LEU A 249 -13.14 3.90 19.41
CA LEU A 249 -12.97 3.93 20.85
C LEU A 249 -14.13 4.62 21.58
N GLN A 250 -14.72 5.66 20.98
CA GLN A 250 -15.92 6.31 21.51
C GLN A 250 -17.15 5.40 21.46
N SER A 251 -17.29 4.63 20.35
CA SER A 251 -18.44 3.73 20.16
C SER A 251 -18.33 2.45 21.00
N SER A 252 -17.11 2.00 21.27
CA SER A 252 -16.80 0.77 22.00
C SER A 252 -15.61 1.02 22.92
N PRO A 253 -15.81 1.76 24.02
CA PRO A 253 -14.71 2.11 24.92
C PRO A 253 -14.17 0.86 25.63
N PRO A 254 -12.83 0.65 25.63
CA PRO A 254 -12.22 -0.44 26.36
C PRO A 254 -12.26 -0.19 27.87
N GLU A 255 -12.24 -1.26 28.68
CA GLU A 255 -12.29 -1.19 30.14
C GLU A 255 -11.12 -0.40 30.75
N GLU A 256 -9.95 -0.45 30.12
CA GLU A 256 -8.72 0.23 30.56
C GLU A 256 -8.67 1.73 30.15
N GLY A 257 -9.72 2.25 29.52
CA GLY A 257 -9.78 3.60 28.97
C GLY A 257 -9.31 3.65 27.50
N ALA A 258 -9.90 4.58 26.75
CA ALA A 258 -9.63 4.78 25.33
C ALA A 258 -8.25 5.42 25.13
N ARG A 259 -7.36 4.76 24.39
CA ARG A 259 -6.00 5.24 24.14
C ARG A 259 -5.61 5.10 22.69
N ILE A 260 -4.97 6.13 22.14
CA ILE A 260 -4.33 6.13 20.83
C ILE A 260 -2.88 6.54 21.01
N ILE A 261 -1.96 5.80 20.39
CA ILE A 261 -0.54 6.14 20.35
C ILE A 261 -0.21 6.55 18.92
N VAL A 262 0.29 7.78 18.76
CA VAL A 262 0.87 8.24 17.50
C VAL A 262 2.38 8.10 17.61
N ARG A 263 2.93 7.18 16.83
CA ARG A 263 4.35 6.80 16.88
C ARG A 263 5.04 7.09 15.56
N THR A 264 6.26 7.63 15.62
CA THR A 264 7.09 7.80 14.43
C THR A 264 8.36 6.97 14.53
N ARG A 265 8.75 6.29 13.45
CA ARG A 265 10.00 5.49 13.37
C ARG A 265 10.58 5.55 11.96
N ILE A 266 11.88 5.32 11.83
CA ILE A 266 12.57 5.16 10.56
C ILE A 266 12.66 3.68 10.23
N ALA A 267 12.09 3.27 9.10
CA ALA A 267 12.27 1.93 8.54
C ALA A 267 13.37 1.94 7.47
N ARG A 268 14.15 0.86 7.38
CA ARG A 268 15.24 0.70 6.42
C ARG A 268 14.92 -0.42 5.44
N GLN A 269 15.41 -0.27 4.19
CA GLN A 269 15.24 -1.25 3.12
C GLN A 269 13.77 -1.65 2.90
N VAL A 270 12.90 -0.66 2.77
CA VAL A 270 11.46 -0.85 2.63
C VAL A 270 11.08 -0.93 1.15
N MET A 271 10.18 -1.85 0.82
CA MET A 271 9.55 -1.93 -0.51
C MET A 271 8.25 -1.15 -0.51
N LEU A 272 8.21 -0.02 -1.22
CA LEU A 272 6.98 0.75 -1.46
C LEU A 272 6.68 0.72 -2.96
N HIS A 273 5.48 0.32 -3.35
CA HIS A 273 5.06 0.26 -4.76
C HIS A 273 6.09 -0.38 -5.72
N ARG A 274 6.74 -1.51 -5.32
CA ARG A 274 7.79 -2.23 -6.10
C ARG A 274 9.13 -1.50 -6.21
N LYS A 275 9.29 -0.35 -5.60
CA LYS A 275 10.54 0.40 -5.55
C LYS A 275 11.18 0.19 -4.18
N GLN A 276 12.43 -0.22 -4.17
CA GLN A 276 13.19 -0.36 -2.93
C GLN A 276 13.68 1.02 -2.48
N HIS A 277 13.30 1.42 -1.28
CA HIS A 277 13.76 2.65 -0.64
C HIS A 277 14.74 2.32 0.48
N ARG A 278 15.85 3.04 0.54
CA ARG A 278 16.85 2.85 1.61
C ARG A 278 16.29 3.13 2.99
N ILE A 279 15.45 4.16 3.07
CA ILE A 279 14.76 4.58 4.30
C ILE A 279 13.36 5.07 3.98
N ALA A 280 12.46 4.89 4.95
CA ALA A 280 11.11 5.42 4.93
C ALA A 280 10.73 5.96 6.31
N ALA A 281 9.96 7.03 6.36
CA ALA A 281 9.27 7.46 7.56
C ALA A 281 8.03 6.58 7.76
N VAL A 282 7.84 6.09 8.97
CA VAL A 282 6.67 5.32 9.37
C VAL A 282 5.96 6.08 10.48
N VAL A 283 4.72 6.47 10.24
CA VAL A 283 3.82 7.01 11.25
C VAL A 283 2.81 5.92 11.59
N SER A 284 2.89 5.39 12.80
CA SER A 284 1.95 4.38 13.31
C SER A 284 0.89 5.04 14.18
N VAL A 285 -0.37 4.73 13.91
CA VAL A 285 -1.53 5.05 14.74
C VAL A 285 -2.01 3.76 15.37
N ILE A 286 -1.84 3.63 16.68
CA ILE A 286 -2.11 2.41 17.43
C ILE A 286 -3.25 2.68 18.41
N ASP A 287 -4.34 1.94 18.32
CA ASP A 287 -5.47 2.01 19.24
C ASP A 287 -5.67 0.69 20.02
N ASN A 288 -6.27 0.81 21.20
CA ASN A 288 -6.62 -0.32 22.05
C ASN A 288 -8.10 -0.75 21.91
N GLY A 289 -8.68 -0.51 20.74
CA GLY A 289 -10.08 -0.83 20.45
C GLY A 289 -10.35 -2.32 20.20
N PRO A 290 -11.60 -2.67 19.83
CA PRO A 290 -12.05 -4.05 19.67
C PRO A 290 -11.42 -4.78 18.46
N GLY A 291 -10.63 -4.08 17.65
CA GLY A 291 -10.06 -4.61 16.42
C GLY A 291 -11.01 -4.52 15.22
N VAL A 292 -10.49 -4.89 14.06
CA VAL A 292 -11.25 -4.90 12.79
C VAL A 292 -11.98 -6.24 12.63
N PRO A 293 -13.30 -6.24 12.42
CA PRO A 293 -14.08 -7.46 12.17
C PRO A 293 -13.55 -8.25 10.97
N ALA A 294 -13.42 -9.58 11.11
CA ALA A 294 -12.89 -10.46 10.06
C ALA A 294 -13.65 -10.32 8.72
N ALA A 295 -14.96 -10.05 8.76
CA ALA A 295 -15.81 -9.90 7.56
C ALA A 295 -15.42 -8.74 6.65
N ILE A 296 -14.78 -7.68 7.20
CA ILE A 296 -14.37 -6.48 6.45
C ILE A 296 -12.85 -6.33 6.37
N LYS A 297 -12.06 -7.18 7.03
CA LYS A 297 -10.61 -7.05 7.14
C LYS A 297 -9.91 -6.92 5.79
N ASP A 298 -10.32 -7.72 4.80
CA ASP A 298 -9.73 -7.68 3.45
C ASP A 298 -10.21 -6.48 2.60
N LYS A 299 -11.20 -5.73 3.07
CA LYS A 299 -11.87 -4.68 2.30
C LYS A 299 -11.89 -3.32 3.00
N ILE A 300 -11.15 -3.14 4.10
CA ILE A 300 -11.24 -1.90 4.90
C ILE A 300 -10.80 -0.64 4.16
N PHE A 301 -10.00 -0.79 3.11
CA PHE A 301 -9.56 0.30 2.24
C PHE A 301 -10.49 0.54 1.04
N HIS A 302 -11.49 -0.32 0.82
CA HIS A 302 -12.47 -0.07 -0.24
C HIS A 302 -13.42 1.05 0.16
N PRO A 303 -13.78 1.95 -0.78
CA PRO A 303 -14.76 3.00 -0.51
C PRO A 303 -16.09 2.43 -0.05
N LEU A 304 -16.77 3.15 0.85
CA LEU A 304 -18.08 2.80 1.41
C LEU A 304 -18.11 1.52 2.26
N VAL A 305 -16.96 0.89 2.53
CA VAL A 305 -16.88 -0.23 3.48
C VAL A 305 -16.74 0.33 4.89
N THR A 306 -17.68 -0.03 5.74
CA THR A 306 -17.72 0.39 7.14
C THR A 306 -18.22 -0.74 8.02
N GLY A 307 -17.66 -0.85 9.22
CA GLY A 307 -18.17 -1.74 10.29
C GLY A 307 -19.08 -1.00 11.28
N ARG A 308 -19.50 0.24 10.98
CA ARG A 308 -20.32 1.09 11.87
C ARG A 308 -21.58 1.56 11.14
N ASP A 309 -22.69 1.63 11.86
CA ASP A 309 -24.01 2.04 11.29
C ASP A 309 -24.00 3.47 10.71
N ASN A 310 -23.21 4.39 11.30
CA ASN A 310 -23.12 5.78 10.84
C ASN A 310 -21.79 6.12 10.15
N GLY A 311 -20.96 5.11 9.81
CA GLY A 311 -19.69 5.33 9.14
C GLY A 311 -19.89 5.56 7.63
N THR A 312 -19.20 6.56 7.07
CA THR A 312 -19.22 6.80 5.61
C THR A 312 -18.40 5.78 4.82
N GLY A 313 -17.47 5.06 5.48
CA GLY A 313 -16.57 4.11 4.83
C GLY A 313 -15.56 4.75 3.86
N LEU A 314 -15.33 6.07 3.95
CA LEU A 314 -14.50 6.82 3.00
C LEU A 314 -13.15 7.25 3.59
N GLY A 315 -13.01 7.31 4.91
CA GLY A 315 -11.83 7.89 5.55
C GLY A 315 -10.54 7.13 5.24
N LEU A 316 -10.56 5.79 5.35
CA LEU A 316 -9.38 4.95 5.13
C LEU A 316 -8.99 4.86 3.64
N SER A 317 -9.98 4.78 2.74
CA SER A 317 -9.71 4.81 1.29
C SER A 317 -9.09 6.12 0.86
N LEU A 318 -9.59 7.26 1.39
CA LEU A 318 -9.02 8.57 1.14
C LEU A 318 -7.60 8.70 1.70
N ALA A 319 -7.34 8.18 2.90
CA ALA A 319 -6.00 8.18 3.48
C ALA A 319 -5.01 7.38 2.59
N GLN A 320 -5.44 6.23 2.06
CA GLN A 320 -4.65 5.42 1.15
C GLN A 320 -4.31 6.17 -0.14
N ASP A 321 -5.30 6.86 -0.76
CA ASP A 321 -5.08 7.65 -1.97
C ASP A 321 -4.10 8.80 -1.76
N LEU A 322 -4.26 9.53 -0.66
CA LEU A 322 -3.39 10.66 -0.33
C LEU A 322 -1.94 10.19 -0.09
N LEU A 323 -1.75 9.03 0.54
CA LEU A 323 -0.42 8.43 0.69
C LEU A 323 0.15 7.94 -0.64
N ALA A 324 -0.66 7.31 -1.49
CA ALA A 324 -0.22 6.84 -2.81
C ALA A 324 0.29 7.99 -3.69
N GLN A 325 -0.28 9.20 -3.57
CA GLN A 325 0.23 10.40 -4.26
C GLN A 325 1.64 10.79 -3.82
N HIS A 326 2.04 10.44 -2.58
CA HIS A 326 3.38 10.62 -2.04
C HIS A 326 4.28 9.39 -2.24
N GLU A 327 3.94 8.49 -3.16
CA GLU A 327 4.61 7.18 -3.31
C GLU A 327 4.64 6.37 -1.98
N GLY A 328 3.75 6.70 -1.05
CA GLY A 328 3.63 6.09 0.27
C GLY A 328 2.64 4.92 0.29
N LEU A 329 2.61 4.19 1.38
CA LEU A 329 1.78 3.00 1.57
C LEU A 329 1.04 3.08 2.91
N LEU A 330 -0.22 2.66 2.95
CA LEU A 330 -0.99 2.46 4.17
C LEU A 330 -1.17 0.97 4.42
N GLU A 331 -0.65 0.49 5.54
CA GLU A 331 -0.83 -0.89 6.01
C GLU A 331 -1.54 -0.91 7.35
N PHE A 332 -2.06 -2.08 7.73
CA PHE A 332 -2.61 -2.26 9.06
C PHE A 332 -2.38 -3.68 9.58
N ASP A 333 -2.34 -3.78 10.89
CA ASP A 333 -2.43 -5.03 11.65
C ASP A 333 -3.50 -4.86 12.74
N SER A 334 -4.34 -5.88 12.93
CA SER A 334 -5.45 -5.76 13.87
C SER A 334 -5.82 -7.08 14.51
N ARG A 335 -5.97 -7.00 15.83
CA ARG A 335 -6.51 -8.04 16.73
C ARG A 335 -7.29 -7.35 17.85
N GLU A 336 -8.02 -8.11 18.61
CA GLU A 336 -8.74 -7.59 19.78
C GLU A 336 -7.78 -6.89 20.75
N GLY A 337 -8.12 -5.68 21.17
CA GLY A 337 -7.29 -4.84 22.04
C GLY A 337 -6.10 -4.16 21.36
N TYR A 338 -5.94 -4.31 20.05
CA TYR A 338 -4.82 -3.71 19.33
C TYR A 338 -5.13 -3.56 17.85
N THR A 339 -5.15 -2.32 17.37
CA THR A 339 -5.14 -2.03 15.93
C THR A 339 -4.05 -1.02 15.64
N GLU A 340 -3.18 -1.32 14.68
CA GLU A 340 -2.13 -0.44 14.21
C GLU A 340 -2.30 -0.15 12.72
N PHE A 341 -2.41 1.12 12.36
CA PHE A 341 -2.28 1.60 10.99
C PHE A 341 -0.91 2.23 10.81
N ARG A 342 -0.18 1.81 9.78
CA ARG A 342 1.16 2.31 9.44
C ARG A 342 1.12 3.10 8.14
N LEU A 343 1.39 4.39 8.24
CA LEU A 343 1.55 5.29 7.11
C LEU A 343 3.05 5.33 6.79
N MET A 344 3.44 4.77 5.65
CA MET A 344 4.83 4.71 5.21
C MET A 344 5.08 5.70 4.08
N LEU A 345 6.10 6.53 4.20
CA LEU A 345 6.48 7.55 3.24
C LEU A 345 7.96 7.40 2.88
N PRO A 346 8.33 7.42 1.58
CA PRO A 346 9.72 7.34 1.20
C PRO A 346 10.49 8.58 1.71
N LEU A 347 11.68 8.35 2.26
CA LEU A 347 12.62 9.40 2.62
C LEU A 347 13.75 9.39 1.59
N GLU A 348 13.86 10.45 0.81
CA GLU A 348 15.03 10.66 -0.04
C GLU A 348 16.10 11.36 0.81
N LEU A 349 17.28 10.72 0.95
CA LEU A 349 18.44 11.39 1.52
C LEU A 349 18.92 12.42 0.50
N THR A 350 18.73 13.70 0.79
CA THR A 350 19.38 14.82 0.07
C THR A 350 20.87 14.77 0.21
#